data_115c1d57f488209323442d78ab3e09f3
#
_entry.id   115c1d57f488209323442d78ab3e09f3
#
_cell.length_a   1.000
_cell.length_b   1.000
_cell.length_c   1.000
_cell.angle_alpha   90.00
_cell.angle_beta   90.00
_cell.angle_gamma   90.00
#
_symmetry.space_group_name_H-M   'P 1'
#
loop_
_entity.id
_entity.type
_entity.pdbx_description
1 polymer ?
#
loop_
_entity_poly.entity_id
_entity_poly.type
_entity_poly.pdbx_seq_one_letter_code
_entity_poly.pdbx_strand_id
1 'polypeptide(L)'
;GVPLIKAYAMPSELEGITRTSAEECYKFIIEELGEAAKYLPKRSEYSAADMGHATKGAALALQGKCYLYTEQWEAAGKALKAVVDLGDYDLLPDFGQVWSVHYNNSVEGVFEAQCIFDETYALGGSLSTVTGARNGPGDGWSWFQPTSDLENAFIQAGDFERLRWSIIKNGCTEIAGEDRFDEFIENNAKLDAGQVAEWEQKYNFDA
;
A
#
# COMPACT_ATOMS: atom_id res chain seq x y z
N GLY A 1 2.00 -10.99 21.58
CA GLY A 1 1.84 -12.37 21.11
C GLY A 1 0.38 -12.69 20.83
N VAL A 2 0.19 -13.74 20.05
CA VAL A 2 -1.09 -14.32 19.66
C VAL A 2 -1.05 -15.83 19.89
N PRO A 3 -2.16 -16.55 19.98
CA PRO A 3 -2.14 -18.01 19.93
C PRO A 3 -1.47 -18.49 18.63
N LEU A 4 -0.49 -19.37 18.74
CA LEU A 4 0.20 -19.95 17.58
C LEU A 4 -0.32 -21.37 17.34
N ILE A 5 -1.16 -21.50 16.34
CA ILE A 5 -1.75 -22.77 15.93
C ILE A 5 -1.03 -23.27 14.69
N LYS A 6 -0.25 -24.35 14.83
CA LYS A 6 0.65 -24.85 13.79
C LYS A 6 0.04 -25.91 12.87
N ALA A 7 -1.15 -26.39 13.21
CA ALA A 7 -1.88 -27.39 12.43
C ALA A 7 -3.38 -27.13 12.49
N TYR A 8 -4.13 -27.78 11.60
CA TYR A 8 -5.58 -27.75 11.70
C TYR A 8 -6.04 -28.24 13.07
N ALA A 9 -6.90 -27.46 13.73
CA ALA A 9 -7.45 -27.79 15.05
C ALA A 9 -8.97 -27.66 15.02
N MET A 10 -9.65 -28.60 15.65
CA MET A 10 -11.11 -28.54 15.84
C MET A 10 -11.45 -27.46 16.90
N PRO A 11 -12.63 -26.85 16.86
CA PRO A 11 -13.02 -25.83 17.85
C PRO A 11 -12.82 -26.27 19.31
N SER A 12 -13.08 -27.55 19.63
CA SER A 12 -12.86 -28.11 20.97
C SER A 12 -11.40 -28.20 21.40
N GLU A 13 -10.45 -28.23 20.45
CA GLU A 13 -9.01 -28.27 20.69
C GLU A 13 -8.44 -26.87 20.89
N LEU A 14 -9.20 -25.83 20.57
CA LEU A 14 -8.80 -24.44 20.76
C LEU A 14 -9.04 -23.95 22.19
N GLU A 15 -9.85 -24.68 22.97
CA GLU A 15 -10.08 -24.37 24.37
C GLU A 15 -8.81 -24.50 25.19
N GLY A 16 -8.45 -23.46 25.93
CA GLY A 16 -7.23 -23.44 26.76
C GLY A 16 -5.94 -23.08 26.03
N ILE A 17 -5.96 -22.82 24.72
CA ILE A 17 -4.79 -22.30 24.02
C ILE A 17 -4.48 -20.90 24.54
N THR A 18 -3.28 -20.74 25.08
CA THR A 18 -2.78 -19.44 25.59
C THR A 18 -2.01 -18.66 24.55
N ARG A 19 -1.71 -17.40 24.85
CA ARG A 19 -0.89 -16.55 23.99
C ARG A 19 0.56 -17.07 23.95
N THR A 20 1.07 -17.23 22.75
CA THR A 20 2.48 -17.46 22.48
C THR A 20 3.25 -16.14 22.56
N SER A 21 4.48 -16.14 23.01
CA SER A 21 5.32 -14.94 23.03
C SER A 21 5.54 -14.37 21.63
N ALA A 22 5.82 -13.06 21.52
CA ALA A 22 6.17 -12.47 20.23
C ALA A 22 7.42 -13.09 19.63
N GLU A 23 8.41 -13.35 20.47
CA GLU A 23 9.68 -13.98 20.09
C GLU A 23 9.45 -15.35 19.43
N GLU A 24 8.67 -16.23 20.07
CA GLU A 24 8.34 -17.54 19.51
C GLU A 24 7.52 -17.46 18.22
N CYS A 25 6.60 -16.47 18.13
CA CYS A 25 5.85 -16.24 16.90
C CYS A 25 6.78 -15.80 15.76
N TYR A 26 7.68 -14.84 15.99
CA TYR A 26 8.63 -14.41 14.97
C TYR A 26 9.60 -15.52 14.57
N LYS A 27 10.09 -16.30 15.51
CA LYS A 27 10.93 -17.46 15.22
C LYS A 27 10.22 -18.44 14.27
N PHE A 28 8.97 -18.79 14.59
CA PHE A 28 8.17 -19.67 13.75
C PHE A 28 7.95 -19.06 12.33
N ILE A 29 7.57 -17.80 12.24
CA ILE A 29 7.34 -17.12 10.95
C ILE A 29 8.63 -17.12 10.11
N ILE A 30 9.78 -16.82 10.71
CA ILE A 30 11.07 -16.78 10.02
C ILE A 30 11.44 -18.16 9.48
N GLU A 31 11.25 -19.22 10.28
CA GLU A 31 11.51 -20.60 9.88
C GLU A 31 10.61 -21.04 8.73
N GLU A 32 9.30 -20.80 8.83
CA GLU A 32 8.31 -21.15 7.79
C GLU A 32 8.54 -20.39 6.47
N LEU A 33 8.86 -19.10 6.55
CA LEU A 33 9.18 -18.31 5.37
C LEU A 33 10.48 -18.79 4.69
N GLY A 34 11.47 -19.17 5.49
CA GLY A 34 12.70 -19.75 4.97
C GLY A 34 12.47 -21.09 4.28
N GLU A 35 11.56 -21.90 4.81
CA GLU A 35 11.16 -23.16 4.18
C GLU A 35 10.35 -22.90 2.90
N ALA A 36 9.35 -22.02 2.96
CA ALA A 36 8.55 -21.64 1.80
C ALA A 36 9.39 -21.13 0.63
N ALA A 37 10.42 -20.32 0.91
CA ALA A 37 11.31 -19.78 -0.12
C ALA A 37 12.10 -20.85 -0.89
N LYS A 38 12.19 -22.09 -0.41
CA LYS A 38 12.84 -23.18 -1.14
C LYS A 38 11.96 -23.77 -2.23
N TYR A 39 10.64 -23.71 -2.05
CA TYR A 39 9.67 -24.38 -2.92
C TYR A 39 8.90 -23.39 -3.81
N LEU A 40 8.75 -22.13 -3.36
CA LEU A 40 8.07 -21.12 -4.14
C LEU A 40 8.87 -20.76 -5.40
N PRO A 41 8.21 -20.63 -6.55
CA PRO A 41 8.85 -20.19 -7.79
C PRO A 41 9.26 -18.72 -7.70
N LYS A 42 10.17 -18.32 -8.57
CA LYS A 42 10.44 -16.90 -8.82
C LYS A 42 9.24 -16.26 -9.51
N ARG A 43 9.14 -14.93 -9.39
CA ARG A 43 8.08 -14.18 -10.08
C ARG A 43 8.12 -14.38 -11.60
N SER A 44 9.31 -14.39 -12.18
CA SER A 44 9.54 -14.61 -13.62
C SER A 44 9.15 -16.02 -14.12
N GLU A 45 8.94 -16.96 -13.23
CA GLU A 45 8.52 -18.33 -13.56
C GLU A 45 7.00 -18.50 -13.60
N TYR A 46 6.23 -17.51 -13.14
CA TYR A 46 4.77 -17.54 -13.21
C TYR A 46 4.25 -17.12 -14.59
N SER A 47 3.17 -17.76 -15.02
CA SER A 47 2.41 -17.30 -16.17
C SER A 47 1.61 -16.04 -15.83
N ALA A 48 1.14 -15.32 -16.86
CA ALA A 48 0.29 -14.14 -16.64
C ALA A 48 -1.01 -14.46 -15.86
N ALA A 49 -1.52 -15.69 -15.99
CA ALA A 49 -2.72 -16.14 -15.27
C ALA A 49 -2.46 -16.41 -13.77
N ASP A 50 -1.21 -16.65 -13.39
CA ASP A 50 -0.81 -16.98 -12.02
C ASP A 50 -0.22 -15.77 -11.29
N MET A 51 -0.18 -14.59 -11.93
CA MET A 51 0.32 -13.37 -11.30
C MET A 51 -0.54 -13.03 -10.07
N GLY A 52 0.16 -12.60 -9.00
CA GLY A 52 -0.46 -12.32 -7.70
C GLY A 52 -0.33 -13.47 -6.70
N HIS A 53 0.09 -14.67 -7.13
CA HIS A 53 0.44 -15.73 -6.20
C HIS A 53 1.72 -15.40 -5.42
N ALA A 54 1.89 -16.05 -4.26
CA ALA A 54 3.09 -15.90 -3.44
C ALA A 54 4.34 -16.38 -4.21
N THR A 55 5.39 -15.59 -4.16
CA THR A 55 6.66 -15.87 -4.85
C THR A 55 7.77 -16.13 -3.87
N LYS A 56 8.88 -16.68 -4.34
CA LYS A 56 10.12 -16.78 -3.58
C LYS A 56 10.58 -15.42 -3.03
N GLY A 57 10.47 -14.37 -3.86
CA GLY A 57 10.81 -13.01 -3.46
C GLY A 57 9.91 -12.48 -2.34
N ALA A 58 8.61 -12.76 -2.39
CA ALA A 58 7.67 -12.40 -1.34
C ALA A 58 8.01 -13.05 0.01
N ALA A 59 8.33 -14.35 0.01
CA ALA A 59 8.74 -15.05 1.22
C ALA A 59 10.03 -14.48 1.81
N LEU A 60 11.06 -14.24 0.98
CA LEU A 60 12.33 -13.66 1.41
C LEU A 60 12.17 -12.21 1.91
N ALA A 61 11.36 -11.39 1.24
CA ALA A 61 11.11 -10.02 1.66
C ALA A 61 10.41 -9.95 3.02
N LEU A 62 9.39 -10.79 3.24
CA LEU A 62 8.70 -10.86 4.52
C LEU A 62 9.60 -11.43 5.62
N GLN A 63 10.45 -12.41 5.30
CA GLN A 63 11.46 -12.94 6.23
C GLN A 63 12.44 -11.83 6.64
N GLY A 64 12.94 -11.04 5.68
CA GLY A 64 13.79 -9.89 5.94
C GLY A 64 13.13 -8.86 6.85
N LYS A 65 11.84 -8.58 6.64
CA LYS A 65 11.05 -7.70 7.51
C LYS A 65 10.92 -8.26 8.93
N CYS A 66 10.71 -9.56 9.09
CA CYS A 66 10.66 -10.21 10.40
C CYS A 66 12.03 -10.12 11.13
N TYR A 67 13.12 -10.29 10.42
CA TYR A 67 14.47 -10.09 10.98
C TYR A 67 14.69 -8.64 11.41
N LEU A 68 14.22 -7.63 10.64
CA LEU A 68 14.29 -6.23 11.05
C LEU A 68 13.53 -5.96 12.36
N TYR A 69 12.31 -6.49 12.50
CA TYR A 69 11.49 -6.29 13.69
C TYR A 69 12.03 -7.01 14.93
N THR A 70 12.90 -8.00 14.74
CA THR A 70 13.60 -8.72 15.82
C THR A 70 15.06 -8.30 15.97
N GLU A 71 15.45 -7.16 15.36
CA GLU A 71 16.78 -6.53 15.45
C GLU A 71 17.93 -7.44 14.96
N GLN A 72 17.63 -8.42 14.11
CA GLN A 72 18.61 -9.33 13.51
C GLN A 72 19.14 -8.72 12.19
N TRP A 73 19.85 -7.59 12.28
CA TRP A 73 20.23 -6.74 11.16
C TRP A 73 21.00 -7.44 10.05
N GLU A 74 21.97 -8.28 10.42
CA GLU A 74 22.77 -9.02 9.43
C GLU A 74 21.92 -10.04 8.65
N ALA A 75 21.04 -10.76 9.34
CA ALA A 75 20.14 -11.73 8.72
C ALA A 75 19.11 -11.02 7.83
N ALA A 76 18.58 -9.86 8.28
CA ALA A 76 17.71 -9.01 7.49
C ALA A 76 18.39 -8.57 6.19
N GLY A 77 19.61 -8.05 6.27
CA GLY A 77 20.39 -7.64 5.12
C GLY A 77 20.62 -8.77 4.12
N LYS A 78 20.92 -9.98 4.59
CA LYS A 78 21.09 -11.17 3.73
C LYS A 78 19.79 -11.56 3.03
N ALA A 79 18.66 -11.60 3.75
CA ALA A 79 17.37 -11.98 3.19
C ALA A 79 16.90 -10.95 2.15
N LEU A 80 17.00 -9.64 2.45
CA LEU A 80 16.60 -8.58 1.54
C LEU A 80 17.53 -8.49 0.31
N LYS A 81 18.83 -8.68 0.51
CA LYS A 81 19.76 -8.77 -0.62
C LYS A 81 19.41 -9.95 -1.54
N ALA A 82 19.01 -11.09 -1.00
CA ALA A 82 18.60 -12.22 -1.80
C ALA A 82 17.38 -11.91 -2.68
N VAL A 83 16.47 -11.03 -2.25
CA VAL A 83 15.35 -10.55 -3.10
C VAL A 83 15.88 -9.78 -4.31
N VAL A 84 16.81 -8.84 -4.06
CA VAL A 84 17.43 -8.05 -5.14
C VAL A 84 18.20 -8.95 -6.12
N ASP A 85 18.92 -9.94 -5.60
CA ASP A 85 19.72 -10.87 -6.40
C ASP A 85 18.88 -11.84 -7.27
N LEU A 86 17.55 -11.94 -7.02
CA LEU A 86 16.65 -12.69 -7.92
C LEU A 86 16.56 -12.05 -9.31
N GLY A 87 16.69 -10.72 -9.40
CA GLY A 87 16.57 -9.96 -10.63
C GLY A 87 15.13 -9.84 -11.16
N ASP A 88 14.14 -10.16 -10.33
CA ASP A 88 12.72 -10.13 -10.70
C ASP A 88 12.04 -8.80 -10.37
N TYR A 89 12.70 -7.95 -9.59
CA TYR A 89 12.14 -6.71 -9.04
C TYR A 89 13.03 -5.53 -9.34
N ASP A 90 12.40 -4.40 -9.62
CA ASP A 90 13.07 -3.12 -9.83
C ASP A 90 12.13 -1.97 -9.46
N LEU A 91 12.63 -0.76 -9.35
CA LEU A 91 11.81 0.42 -9.15
C LEU A 91 11.16 0.84 -10.47
N LEU A 92 9.92 1.31 -10.42
CA LEU A 92 9.27 1.96 -11.55
C LEU A 92 9.95 3.31 -11.84
N PRO A 93 10.05 3.71 -13.10
CA PRO A 93 10.74 4.94 -13.48
C PRO A 93 10.01 6.21 -13.01
N ASP A 94 8.70 6.12 -12.82
CA ASP A 94 7.86 7.23 -12.37
C ASP A 94 7.15 6.83 -11.07
N PHE A 95 7.32 7.65 -10.03
CA PHE A 95 6.72 7.42 -8.71
C PHE A 95 5.19 7.31 -8.77
N GLY A 96 4.53 8.06 -9.65
CA GLY A 96 3.08 8.00 -9.80
C GLY A 96 2.55 6.67 -10.30
N GLN A 97 3.36 5.93 -11.05
CA GLN A 97 2.98 4.61 -11.57
C GLN A 97 2.69 3.60 -10.45
N VAL A 98 3.35 3.73 -9.30
CA VAL A 98 3.13 2.85 -8.12
C VAL A 98 1.68 2.86 -7.65
N TRP A 99 0.99 3.99 -7.83
CA TRP A 99 -0.38 4.19 -7.36
C TRP A 99 -1.45 3.94 -8.43
N SER A 100 -1.03 3.65 -9.66
CA SER A 100 -1.94 3.42 -10.78
C SER A 100 -2.34 1.95 -10.90
N VAL A 101 -3.63 1.71 -11.07
CA VAL A 101 -4.18 0.36 -11.30
C VAL A 101 -3.61 -0.33 -12.55
N HIS A 102 -3.08 0.45 -13.51
CA HIS A 102 -2.45 -0.09 -14.72
C HIS A 102 -1.09 -0.76 -14.44
N TYR A 103 -0.51 -0.48 -13.26
CA TYR A 103 0.77 -1.02 -12.82
C TYR A 103 0.62 -2.03 -11.68
N ASN A 104 -0.59 -2.53 -11.44
CA ASN A 104 -0.80 -3.66 -10.52
C ASN A 104 0.07 -4.84 -10.93
N ASN A 105 0.66 -5.51 -9.95
CA ASN A 105 1.65 -6.57 -10.18
C ASN A 105 2.83 -6.13 -11.07
N SER A 106 3.25 -4.88 -10.97
CA SER A 106 4.44 -4.37 -11.67
C SER A 106 5.73 -4.94 -11.09
N VAL A 107 6.87 -4.60 -11.71
CA VAL A 107 8.19 -5.03 -11.23
C VAL A 107 8.54 -4.50 -9.84
N GLU A 108 7.90 -3.43 -9.38
CA GLU A 108 8.09 -2.89 -8.03
C GLU A 108 7.25 -3.64 -6.99
N GLY A 109 6.13 -4.24 -7.40
CA GLY A 109 5.25 -5.02 -6.52
C GLY A 109 5.86 -6.37 -6.15
N VAL A 110 6.34 -6.52 -4.92
CA VAL A 110 6.87 -7.80 -4.42
C VAL A 110 5.74 -8.79 -4.10
N PHE A 111 4.69 -8.30 -3.47
CA PHE A 111 3.46 -9.05 -3.18
C PHE A 111 2.30 -8.08 -2.98
N GLU A 112 1.22 -8.28 -3.67
CA GLU A 112 0.04 -7.43 -3.63
C GLU A 112 -1.21 -8.24 -3.30
N ALA A 113 -2.06 -7.69 -2.43
CA ALA A 113 -3.39 -8.23 -2.21
C ALA A 113 -4.25 -7.96 -3.44
N GLN A 114 -4.66 -9.02 -4.12
CA GLN A 114 -5.44 -8.89 -5.35
C GLN A 114 -6.87 -8.47 -5.02
N CYS A 115 -7.28 -7.33 -5.54
CA CYS A 115 -8.64 -6.81 -5.45
C CYS A 115 -9.25 -6.67 -6.84
N ILE A 116 -10.54 -6.90 -6.95
CA ILE A 116 -11.31 -6.62 -8.16
C ILE A 116 -12.36 -5.57 -7.84
N PHE A 117 -12.74 -4.80 -8.84
CA PHE A 117 -13.94 -3.98 -8.74
C PHE A 117 -15.18 -4.85 -8.96
N ASP A 118 -16.08 -4.85 -7.99
CA ASP A 118 -17.37 -5.52 -8.10
C ASP A 118 -18.43 -4.71 -7.35
N GLU A 119 -19.39 -4.17 -8.09
CA GLU A 119 -20.45 -3.32 -7.53
C GLU A 119 -21.37 -4.07 -6.58
N THR A 120 -21.56 -5.37 -6.78
CA THR A 120 -22.48 -6.19 -5.99
C THR A 120 -21.90 -6.52 -4.62
N TYR A 121 -20.60 -6.82 -4.57
CA TYR A 121 -19.93 -7.32 -3.36
C TYR A 121 -18.96 -6.31 -2.74
N ALA A 122 -18.76 -5.13 -3.32
CA ALA A 122 -17.84 -4.11 -2.86
C ALA A 122 -16.40 -4.66 -2.62
N LEU A 123 -15.90 -5.48 -3.54
CA LEU A 123 -14.62 -6.19 -3.42
C LEU A 123 -13.38 -5.34 -3.74
N GLY A 124 -13.56 -4.04 -4.01
CA GLY A 124 -12.46 -3.11 -4.27
C GLY A 124 -11.64 -2.79 -3.02
N GLY A 125 -10.43 -2.27 -3.21
CA GLY A 125 -9.62 -1.72 -2.12
C GLY A 125 -10.26 -0.46 -1.54
N SER A 126 -10.35 -0.35 -0.22
CA SER A 126 -10.97 0.80 0.47
C SER A 126 -10.01 1.97 0.71
N LEU A 127 -8.72 1.80 0.46
CA LEU A 127 -7.71 2.81 0.80
C LEU A 127 -7.95 4.15 0.11
N SER A 128 -8.22 4.15 -1.20
CA SER A 128 -8.52 5.36 -1.97
C SER A 128 -9.76 6.07 -1.45
N THR A 129 -10.79 5.32 -1.03
CA THR A 129 -12.01 5.90 -0.45
C THR A 129 -11.72 6.58 0.89
N VAL A 130 -10.92 5.95 1.77
CA VAL A 130 -10.66 6.53 3.09
C VAL A 130 -9.65 7.68 3.07
N THR A 131 -8.71 7.67 2.13
CA THR A 131 -7.67 8.70 1.99
C THR A 131 -8.04 9.81 1.03
N GLY A 132 -8.92 9.54 0.06
CA GLY A 132 -9.32 10.50 -0.96
C GLY A 132 -9.97 11.74 -0.36
N ALA A 133 -9.78 12.88 -1.03
CA ALA A 133 -10.35 14.16 -0.61
C ALA A 133 -11.89 14.11 -0.65
N ARG A 134 -12.54 14.62 0.39
CA ARG A 134 -13.99 14.75 0.43
C ARG A 134 -14.43 15.79 -0.61
N ASN A 135 -15.43 15.44 -1.40
CA ASN A 135 -15.89 16.22 -2.56
C ASN A 135 -14.80 16.46 -3.62
N GLY A 136 -13.70 15.71 -3.56
CA GLY A 136 -12.68 15.67 -4.61
C GLY A 136 -12.92 14.53 -5.60
N PRO A 137 -12.02 14.32 -6.53
CA PRO A 137 -12.08 13.19 -7.44
C PRO A 137 -12.22 11.88 -6.67
N GLY A 138 -13.30 11.13 -6.93
CA GLY A 138 -13.59 9.88 -6.22
C GLY A 138 -14.30 10.01 -4.87
N ASP A 139 -14.64 11.22 -4.42
CA ASP A 139 -15.43 11.50 -3.21
C ASP A 139 -15.04 10.69 -1.99
N GLY A 140 -13.80 10.86 -1.55
CA GLY A 140 -13.23 10.14 -0.41
C GLY A 140 -13.69 10.66 0.95
N TRP A 141 -13.24 9.99 2.01
CA TRP A 141 -13.61 10.31 3.39
C TRP A 141 -12.67 11.31 4.07
N SER A 142 -11.54 11.66 3.47
CA SER A 142 -10.54 12.60 4.00
C SER A 142 -10.00 12.21 5.39
N TRP A 143 -9.81 10.94 5.67
CA TRP A 143 -9.39 10.51 7.01
C TRP A 143 -7.90 10.77 7.28
N PHE A 144 -7.05 10.66 6.28
CA PHE A 144 -5.61 10.81 6.43
C PHE A 144 -5.12 12.07 5.69
N GLN A 145 -5.50 13.23 6.21
CA GLN A 145 -5.05 14.49 5.61
C GLN A 145 -3.57 14.72 5.92
N PRO A 146 -2.78 15.13 4.91
CA PRO A 146 -1.39 15.48 5.12
C PRO A 146 -1.26 16.72 6.01
N THR A 147 -0.21 16.75 6.82
CA THR A 147 0.13 17.92 7.64
C THR A 147 1.07 18.85 6.87
N SER A 148 1.12 20.13 7.28
CA SER A 148 2.10 21.08 6.76
C SER A 148 3.55 20.63 6.99
N ASP A 149 3.80 19.86 8.06
CA ASP A 149 5.14 19.31 8.33
C ASP A 149 5.56 18.31 7.25
N LEU A 150 4.64 17.49 6.75
CA LEU A 150 4.92 16.56 5.65
C LEU A 150 5.21 17.32 4.35
N GLU A 151 4.40 18.33 4.01
CA GLU A 151 4.66 19.19 2.86
C GLU A 151 6.04 19.84 2.96
N ASN A 152 6.34 20.44 4.11
CA ASN A 152 7.62 21.10 4.36
C ASN A 152 8.81 20.11 4.27
N ALA A 153 8.64 18.87 4.70
CA ALA A 153 9.68 17.85 4.58
C ALA A 153 10.05 17.57 3.10
N PHE A 154 9.04 17.45 2.23
CA PHE A 154 9.28 17.33 0.79
C PHE A 154 9.98 18.55 0.20
N ILE A 155 9.52 19.76 0.55
CA ILE A 155 10.10 21.02 0.06
C ILE A 155 11.56 21.13 0.50
N GLN A 156 11.87 20.86 1.77
CA GLN A 156 13.24 20.92 2.31
C GLN A 156 14.17 19.89 1.68
N ALA A 157 13.62 18.73 1.34
CA ALA A 157 14.35 17.68 0.62
C ALA A 157 14.53 17.99 -0.88
N GLY A 158 13.86 19.01 -1.41
CA GLY A 158 13.82 19.29 -2.85
C GLY A 158 13.09 18.23 -3.67
N ASP A 159 12.23 17.44 -3.01
CA ASP A 159 11.55 16.29 -3.61
C ASP A 159 10.16 16.68 -4.12
N PHE A 160 10.15 17.50 -5.14
CA PHE A 160 8.93 18.02 -5.74
C PHE A 160 8.19 16.95 -6.54
N GLU A 161 8.91 15.95 -7.03
CA GLU A 161 8.29 14.85 -7.80
C GLU A 161 7.38 14.01 -6.91
N ARG A 162 7.85 13.56 -5.74
CA ARG A 162 6.99 12.82 -4.82
C ARG A 162 5.93 13.70 -4.17
N LEU A 163 6.22 14.99 -3.93
CA LEU A 163 5.26 15.93 -3.38
C LEU A 163 4.00 16.04 -4.25
N ARG A 164 4.15 16.23 -5.55
CA ARG A 164 3.01 16.41 -6.48
C ARG A 164 2.11 15.16 -6.58
N TRP A 165 2.68 13.96 -6.35
CA TRP A 165 1.93 12.71 -6.34
C TRP A 165 1.31 12.37 -4.98
N SER A 166 1.79 12.98 -3.90
CA SER A 166 1.41 12.62 -2.54
C SER A 166 0.40 13.56 -1.90
N ILE A 167 0.41 14.84 -2.29
CA ILE A 167 -0.38 15.90 -1.64
C ILE A 167 -1.13 16.72 -2.68
N ILE A 168 -2.46 16.73 -2.56
CA ILE A 168 -3.32 17.67 -3.27
C ILE A 168 -3.52 18.88 -2.36
N LYS A 169 -3.03 20.04 -2.79
CA LYS A 169 -3.11 21.28 -2.04
C LYS A 169 -4.35 22.07 -2.45
N ASN A 170 -4.96 22.74 -1.48
CA ASN A 170 -6.05 23.66 -1.78
C ASN A 170 -5.63 24.72 -2.82
N GLY A 171 -6.46 24.93 -3.82
CA GLY A 171 -6.17 25.85 -4.92
C GLY A 171 -5.17 25.34 -5.96
N CYS A 172 -4.78 24.07 -5.94
CA CYS A 172 -4.00 23.48 -7.04
C CYS A 172 -4.87 23.43 -8.31
N THR A 173 -4.24 23.67 -9.45
CA THR A 173 -4.89 23.65 -10.78
C THR A 173 -4.63 22.36 -11.54
N GLU A 174 -3.76 21.51 -11.00
CA GLU A 174 -3.36 20.23 -11.60
C GLU A 174 -3.27 19.18 -10.52
N ILE A 175 -3.74 17.97 -10.84
CA ILE A 175 -3.51 16.76 -10.04
C ILE A 175 -2.67 15.81 -10.87
N ALA A 176 -1.51 15.42 -10.36
CA ALA A 176 -0.60 14.54 -11.08
C ALA A 176 -1.29 13.19 -11.41
N GLY A 177 -1.18 12.77 -12.67
CA GLY A 177 -1.71 11.49 -13.16
C GLY A 177 -3.24 11.41 -13.26
N GLU A 178 -3.96 12.49 -13.09
CA GLU A 178 -5.43 12.52 -13.17
C GLU A 178 -5.90 13.21 -14.45
N ASP A 179 -6.17 12.42 -15.48
CA ASP A 179 -6.72 12.91 -16.75
C ASP A 179 -8.16 13.40 -16.62
N ARG A 180 -8.85 13.05 -15.52
CA ARG A 180 -10.23 13.42 -15.25
C ARG A 180 -10.35 14.69 -14.39
N PHE A 181 -9.25 15.35 -14.09
CA PHE A 181 -9.27 16.56 -13.29
C PHE A 181 -10.00 17.70 -14.01
N ASP A 182 -9.82 17.80 -15.31
CA ASP A 182 -10.57 18.78 -16.13
C ASP A 182 -12.08 18.51 -16.06
N GLU A 183 -12.51 17.26 -16.15
CA GLU A 183 -13.91 16.85 -15.98
C GLU A 183 -14.41 17.18 -14.56
N PHE A 184 -13.60 16.99 -13.54
CA PHE A 184 -13.93 17.38 -12.17
C PHE A 184 -14.07 18.89 -12.03
N ILE A 185 -13.15 19.69 -12.57
CA ILE A 185 -13.23 21.15 -12.58
C ILE A 185 -14.46 21.62 -13.36
N GLU A 186 -14.73 21.06 -14.55
CA GLU A 186 -15.93 21.38 -15.34
C GLU A 186 -17.23 21.03 -14.60
N ASN A 187 -17.26 19.90 -13.90
CA ASN A 187 -18.42 19.49 -13.12
C ASN A 187 -18.63 20.36 -11.88
N ASN A 188 -17.56 20.83 -11.25
CA ASN A 188 -17.63 21.75 -10.11
C ASN A 188 -17.78 23.22 -10.52
N ALA A 189 -17.34 23.61 -11.72
CA ALA A 189 -17.66 24.93 -12.30
C ALA A 189 -19.15 25.12 -12.55
N LYS A 190 -19.96 24.06 -12.50
CA LYS A 190 -21.44 24.15 -12.50
C LYS A 190 -22.02 24.53 -11.14
N LEU A 191 -21.21 24.50 -10.07
CA LEU A 191 -21.59 25.09 -8.81
C LEU A 191 -21.62 26.60 -8.99
N ASP A 192 -22.75 27.24 -8.68
CA ASP A 192 -22.79 28.68 -8.70
C ASP A 192 -21.87 29.30 -7.63
N ALA A 193 -21.51 30.56 -7.80
CA ALA A 193 -20.58 31.24 -6.88
C ALA A 193 -21.07 31.24 -5.41
N GLY A 194 -22.38 31.13 -5.19
CA GLY A 194 -22.96 31.01 -3.85
C GLY A 194 -22.72 29.66 -3.23
N GLN A 195 -22.81 28.59 -4.00
CA GLN A 195 -22.52 27.21 -3.57
C GLN A 195 -21.04 27.03 -3.26
N VAL A 196 -20.15 27.64 -4.05
CA VAL A 196 -18.72 27.65 -3.78
C VAL A 196 -18.40 28.39 -2.48
N ALA A 197 -18.97 29.58 -2.30
CA ALA A 197 -18.76 30.39 -1.08
C ALA A 197 -19.35 29.72 0.18
N GLU A 198 -20.50 29.07 0.09
CA GLU A 198 -21.09 28.27 1.18
C GLU A 198 -20.19 27.08 1.54
N TRP A 199 -19.60 26.49 0.53
CA TRP A 199 -18.69 25.34 0.68
C TRP A 199 -17.36 25.76 1.32
N GLU A 200 -16.74 26.85 0.86
CA GLU A 200 -15.54 27.45 1.44
C GLU A 200 -15.77 27.86 2.90
N GLN A 201 -16.90 28.48 3.20
CA GLN A 201 -17.27 28.87 4.56
C GLN A 201 -17.52 27.67 5.48
N LYS A 202 -18.11 26.59 4.96
CA LYS A 202 -18.42 25.38 5.73
C LYS A 202 -17.18 24.57 6.09
N TYR A 203 -16.17 24.57 5.23
CA TYR A 203 -14.99 23.72 5.41
C TYR A 203 -13.71 24.49 5.77
N ASN A 204 -13.80 25.82 5.86
CA ASN A 204 -12.78 26.77 6.35
C ASN A 204 -11.33 26.30 6.10
N PHE A 205 -10.89 26.31 4.84
CA PHE A 205 -9.56 25.85 4.46
C PHE A 205 -8.43 26.85 4.72
N ASP A 206 -8.74 28.04 5.27
CA ASP A 206 -7.80 29.15 5.56
C ASP A 206 -7.45 29.26 7.05
N ALA A 207 -7.59 28.21 7.88
CA ALA A 207 -7.22 28.24 9.29
C ALA A 207 -5.98 27.41 9.60
#